data_0374c3ec87080a6531168a5936232656
#
_entry.id   0374c3ec87080a6531168a5936232656
#
_cell.length_a   1.000
_cell.length_b   1.000
_cell.length_c   1.000
_cell.angle_alpha   90.00
_cell.angle_beta   90.00
_cell.angle_gamma   90.00
#
_symmetry.space_group_name_H-M   'P 1'
#
loop_
_entity.id
_entity.type
_entity.pdbx_description
1 polymer ?
#
loop_
_entity_poly.entity_id
_entity_poly.type
_entity_poly.pdbx_seq_one_letter_code
_entity_poly.pdbx_strand_id
1 'polypeptide(L)'
;MGIARHWEGVNANDKGIKIVQAIKDLEQRRWADLRHPLYPDHRSALPCTVCMFHAGTFPSAVPNTAVLRVSLGVMPQEDVKDVERQVTEQISRVAQADPWLRAHPPVLEFKEVGADGAEIPVEHPIVQTLAQAYTEVTGRAPVLSGRTGGADTRYLIKHGHTPTVIFGPGQTAQMHALDEYVPIDNLVVATTALALAIVDWCGLV
;
A
#
# COMPACT_ATOMS: atom_id res chain seq x y z
N MET A 1 -32.59 -11.02 -14.96
CA MET A 1 -33.95 -10.93 -14.36
C MET A 1 -34.33 -9.47 -14.21
N GLY A 2 -35.57 -9.09 -14.55
CA GLY A 2 -36.06 -7.72 -14.36
C GLY A 2 -36.40 -7.41 -12.91
N ILE A 3 -36.37 -6.10 -12.52
CA ILE A 3 -36.62 -5.65 -11.14
C ILE A 3 -38.03 -5.96 -10.62
N ALA A 4 -39.03 -6.15 -11.50
CA ALA A 4 -40.40 -6.44 -11.09
C ALA A 4 -40.55 -7.79 -10.35
N ARG A 5 -39.56 -8.68 -10.45
CA ARG A 5 -39.50 -9.99 -9.78
C ARG A 5 -38.16 -10.19 -9.07
N HIS A 6 -37.59 -9.12 -8.55
CA HIS A 6 -36.25 -9.11 -7.95
C HIS A 6 -36.07 -10.13 -6.80
N TRP A 7 -37.15 -10.48 -6.08
CA TRP A 7 -37.13 -11.45 -4.99
C TRP A 7 -36.92 -12.91 -5.45
N GLU A 8 -37.06 -13.19 -6.75
CA GLU A 8 -36.82 -14.53 -7.31
C GLU A 8 -35.36 -14.75 -7.69
N GLY A 9 -34.55 -13.67 -7.68
CA GLY A 9 -33.16 -13.71 -8.05
C GLY A 9 -32.22 -13.37 -6.91
N VAL A 10 -30.93 -13.54 -7.16
CA VAL A 10 -29.88 -13.11 -6.24
C VAL A 10 -29.23 -11.86 -6.79
N ASN A 11 -29.22 -10.81 -6.00
CA ASN A 11 -28.63 -9.54 -6.36
C ASN A 11 -27.12 -9.57 -6.05
N ALA A 12 -26.30 -9.43 -7.08
CA ALA A 12 -24.84 -9.41 -6.93
C ALA A 12 -24.34 -8.22 -6.09
N ASN A 13 -25.06 -7.08 -6.07
CA ASN A 13 -24.74 -5.97 -5.17
C ASN A 13 -24.77 -6.41 -3.71
N ASP A 14 -25.84 -7.10 -3.29
CA ASP A 14 -26.00 -7.53 -1.88
C ASP A 14 -24.88 -8.50 -1.48
N LYS A 15 -24.44 -9.33 -2.41
CA LYS A 15 -23.32 -10.24 -2.19
C LYS A 15 -21.97 -9.51 -2.17
N GLY A 16 -21.77 -8.57 -3.10
CA GLY A 16 -20.58 -7.73 -3.16
C GLY A 16 -20.39 -6.86 -1.91
N ILE A 17 -21.48 -6.28 -1.38
CA ILE A 17 -21.45 -5.49 -0.15
C ILE A 17 -20.92 -6.31 1.05
N LYS A 18 -21.29 -7.59 1.15
CA LYS A 18 -20.75 -8.49 2.19
C LYS A 18 -19.21 -8.66 2.06
N ILE A 19 -18.73 -8.75 0.84
CA ILE A 19 -17.28 -8.82 0.59
C ILE A 19 -16.60 -7.49 0.91
N VAL A 20 -17.21 -6.34 0.57
CA VAL A 20 -16.71 -5.01 0.99
C VAL A 20 -16.55 -4.95 2.51
N GLN A 21 -17.56 -5.41 3.26
CA GLN A 21 -17.49 -5.41 4.72
C GLN A 21 -16.39 -6.36 5.23
N ALA A 22 -16.25 -7.53 4.62
CA ALA A 22 -15.18 -8.47 4.96
C ALA A 22 -13.78 -7.86 4.81
N ILE A 23 -13.55 -7.08 3.75
CA ILE A 23 -12.30 -6.37 3.52
C ILE A 23 -12.06 -5.29 4.57
N LYS A 24 -13.08 -4.50 4.92
CA LYS A 24 -12.99 -3.50 5.99
C LYS A 24 -12.68 -4.12 7.35
N ASP A 25 -13.30 -5.24 7.68
CA ASP A 25 -13.03 -5.96 8.93
C ASP A 25 -11.60 -6.50 8.98
N LEU A 26 -11.07 -6.95 7.84
CA LEU A 26 -9.66 -7.34 7.71
C LEU A 26 -8.73 -6.15 7.94
N GLU A 27 -9.02 -5.01 7.32
CA GLU A 27 -8.24 -3.77 7.50
C GLU A 27 -8.15 -3.38 8.99
N GLN A 28 -9.29 -3.35 9.69
CA GLN A 28 -9.32 -3.02 11.12
C GLN A 28 -8.48 -3.97 11.97
N ARG A 29 -8.51 -5.27 11.68
CA ARG A 29 -7.66 -6.25 12.38
C ARG A 29 -6.18 -6.01 12.08
N ARG A 30 -5.80 -5.84 10.83
CA ARG A 30 -4.41 -5.55 10.45
C ARG A 30 -3.91 -4.27 11.14
N TRP A 31 -4.74 -3.23 11.23
CA TRP A 31 -4.41 -2.02 11.99
C TRP A 31 -4.29 -2.25 13.50
N ALA A 32 -5.05 -3.19 14.06
CA ALA A 32 -4.92 -3.53 15.47
C ALA A 32 -3.62 -4.31 15.78
N ASP A 33 -3.23 -5.22 14.90
CA ASP A 33 -2.20 -6.22 15.14
C ASP A 33 -0.80 -5.78 14.70
N LEU A 34 -0.70 -4.98 13.63
CA LEU A 34 0.58 -4.63 13.01
C LEU A 34 1.09 -3.28 13.52
N ARG A 35 2.38 -3.25 13.86
CA ARG A 35 3.12 -2.04 14.27
C ARG A 35 4.51 -2.08 13.67
N HIS A 36 5.04 -0.88 13.38
CA HIS A 36 6.40 -0.75 12.92
C HIS A 36 6.97 0.61 13.35
N PRO A 37 8.19 0.68 13.87
CA PRO A 37 8.75 1.93 14.39
C PRO A 37 8.81 3.08 13.37
N LEU A 38 9.09 2.75 12.10
CA LEU A 38 9.19 3.73 11.02
C LEU A 38 7.83 4.16 10.43
N TYR A 39 6.73 3.58 10.91
CA TYR A 39 5.38 3.93 10.48
C TYR A 39 4.51 4.29 11.70
N PRO A 40 4.71 5.49 12.29
CA PRO A 40 3.94 5.91 13.48
C PRO A 40 2.43 5.95 13.20
N ASP A 41 2.01 6.35 12.01
CA ASP A 41 0.66 6.10 11.52
C ASP A 41 0.67 4.92 10.53
N HIS A 42 0.69 3.72 11.09
CA HIS A 42 0.71 2.46 10.33
C HIS A 42 -0.49 2.30 9.39
N ARG A 43 -1.60 3.01 9.61
CA ARG A 43 -2.79 2.95 8.74
C ARG A 43 -2.47 3.42 7.32
N SER A 44 -1.59 4.38 7.17
CA SER A 44 -1.16 4.86 5.86
C SER A 44 -0.34 3.85 5.08
N ALA A 45 0.34 2.92 5.77
CA ALA A 45 1.14 1.85 5.16
C ALA A 45 0.34 0.56 4.92
N LEU A 46 -0.81 0.42 5.55
CA LEU A 46 -1.63 -0.80 5.56
C LEU A 46 -3.04 -0.59 4.97
N PRO A 47 -3.18 0.01 3.78
CA PRO A 47 -4.48 0.03 3.14
C PRO A 47 -4.94 -1.40 2.86
N CYS A 48 -6.19 -1.69 3.17
CA CYS A 48 -6.91 -2.88 2.73
C CYS A 48 -8.29 -2.42 2.31
N THR A 49 -8.36 -1.72 1.19
CA THR A 49 -9.55 -0.96 0.81
C THR A 49 -10.06 -1.32 -0.57
N VAL A 50 -11.38 -1.29 -0.72
CA VAL A 50 -12.04 -1.47 -2.02
C VAL A 50 -11.96 -0.16 -2.79
N CYS A 51 -11.14 -0.14 -3.84
CA CYS A 51 -10.95 1.03 -4.69
C CYS A 51 -11.99 1.13 -5.81
N MET A 52 -12.52 0.00 -6.26
CA MET A 52 -13.54 -0.03 -7.31
C MET A 52 -14.58 -1.11 -6.99
N PHE A 53 -15.84 -0.77 -7.24
CA PHE A 53 -16.95 -1.69 -7.16
C PHE A 53 -17.86 -1.47 -8.35
N HIS A 54 -17.92 -2.43 -9.25
CA HIS A 54 -18.76 -2.40 -10.43
C HIS A 54 -19.74 -3.55 -10.39
N ALA A 55 -21.03 -3.23 -10.50
CA ALA A 55 -22.07 -4.24 -10.58
C ALA A 55 -23.28 -3.76 -11.40
N GLY A 56 -23.88 -4.69 -12.12
CA GLY A 56 -25.02 -4.41 -12.99
C GLY A 56 -24.64 -3.70 -14.28
N THR A 57 -25.55 -3.77 -15.26
CA THR A 57 -25.36 -3.16 -16.58
C THR A 57 -26.59 -2.37 -17.04
N PHE A 58 -27.71 -2.56 -16.36
CA PHE A 58 -28.98 -1.93 -16.73
C PHE A 58 -29.84 -1.62 -15.50
N PRO A 59 -30.42 -0.39 -15.40
CA PRO A 59 -31.15 0.04 -14.20
C PRO A 59 -32.38 -0.81 -13.84
N SER A 60 -33.02 -1.42 -14.84
CA SER A 60 -34.22 -2.23 -14.64
C SER A 60 -33.94 -3.74 -14.60
N ALA A 61 -32.71 -4.13 -14.31
CA ALA A 61 -32.30 -5.53 -14.15
C ALA A 61 -31.64 -5.73 -12.77
N VAL A 62 -31.88 -6.88 -12.15
CA VAL A 62 -31.14 -7.32 -10.97
C VAL A 62 -29.71 -7.64 -11.40
N PRO A 63 -28.70 -7.03 -10.77
CA PRO A 63 -27.30 -7.32 -11.09
C PRO A 63 -26.97 -8.81 -10.93
N ASN A 64 -26.35 -9.39 -11.94
CA ASN A 64 -25.93 -10.80 -11.94
C ASN A 64 -24.44 -10.98 -11.68
N THR A 65 -23.67 -9.90 -11.74
CA THR A 65 -22.22 -9.89 -11.46
C THR A 65 -21.85 -8.68 -10.63
N ALA A 66 -20.83 -8.83 -9.80
CA ALA A 66 -20.15 -7.75 -9.11
C ALA A 66 -18.64 -8.00 -9.18
N VAL A 67 -17.89 -6.97 -9.51
CA VAL A 67 -16.42 -7.00 -9.55
C VAL A 67 -15.88 -5.94 -8.62
N LEU A 68 -15.02 -6.36 -7.71
CA LEU A 68 -14.34 -5.48 -6.76
C LEU A 68 -12.84 -5.46 -7.07
N ARG A 69 -12.23 -4.29 -6.96
CA ARG A 69 -10.76 -4.15 -6.93
C ARG A 69 -10.34 -3.63 -5.58
N VAL A 70 -9.40 -4.31 -4.98
CA VAL A 70 -8.93 -4.05 -3.61
C VAL A 70 -7.45 -3.68 -3.67
N SER A 71 -7.07 -2.61 -2.97
CA SER A 71 -5.68 -2.26 -2.70
C SER A 71 -5.26 -2.85 -1.36
N LEU A 72 -4.11 -3.52 -1.34
CA LEU A 72 -3.55 -4.16 -0.16
C LEU A 72 -2.15 -3.62 0.11
N GLY A 73 -1.94 -3.06 1.31
CA GLY A 73 -0.62 -2.72 1.80
C GLY A 73 0.05 -3.92 2.46
N VAL A 74 1.35 -4.04 2.25
CA VAL A 74 2.21 -5.07 2.86
C VAL A 74 3.35 -4.38 3.59
N MET A 75 3.51 -4.67 4.87
CA MET A 75 4.60 -4.12 5.69
C MET A 75 5.91 -4.85 5.40
N PRO A 76 7.07 -4.22 5.66
CA PRO A 76 8.36 -4.85 5.43
C PRO A 76 8.56 -6.21 6.10
N GLN A 77 7.96 -6.41 7.27
CA GLN A 77 8.03 -7.67 8.03
C GLN A 77 7.02 -8.74 7.59
N GLU A 78 6.14 -8.44 6.64
CA GLU A 78 5.14 -9.38 6.14
C GLU A 78 5.59 -10.04 4.83
N ASP A 79 5.15 -11.28 4.63
CA ASP A 79 5.23 -11.97 3.34
C ASP A 79 3.93 -11.71 2.54
N VAL A 80 4.06 -11.39 1.27
CA VAL A 80 2.92 -11.15 0.37
C VAL A 80 1.97 -12.35 0.35
N LYS A 81 2.51 -13.59 0.36
CA LYS A 81 1.69 -14.81 0.36
C LYS A 81 0.87 -14.97 1.63
N ASP A 82 1.40 -14.52 2.75
CA ASP A 82 0.65 -14.51 4.00
C ASP A 82 -0.49 -13.49 3.97
N VAL A 83 -0.28 -12.32 3.37
CA VAL A 83 -1.33 -11.32 3.18
C VAL A 83 -2.41 -11.84 2.21
N GLU A 84 -2.03 -12.44 1.08
CA GLU A 84 -2.96 -13.10 0.15
C GLU A 84 -3.80 -14.19 0.87
N ARG A 85 -3.18 -14.98 1.73
CA ARG A 85 -3.85 -15.99 2.55
C ARG A 85 -4.84 -15.35 3.53
N GLN A 86 -4.47 -14.30 4.24
CA GLN A 86 -5.36 -13.57 5.15
C GLN A 86 -6.63 -13.06 4.43
N VAL A 87 -6.47 -12.50 3.23
CA VAL A 87 -7.60 -12.05 2.39
C VAL A 87 -8.47 -13.23 2.00
N THR A 88 -7.87 -14.31 1.52
CA THR A 88 -8.58 -15.52 1.08
C THR A 88 -9.38 -16.13 2.22
N GLU A 89 -8.79 -16.28 3.40
CA GLU A 89 -9.44 -16.81 4.59
C GLU A 89 -10.60 -15.93 5.06
N GLN A 90 -10.40 -14.61 5.04
CA GLN A 90 -11.44 -13.66 5.44
C GLN A 90 -12.65 -13.72 4.50
N ILE A 91 -12.43 -13.71 3.20
CA ILE A 91 -13.50 -13.80 2.19
C ILE A 91 -14.19 -15.15 2.27
N SER A 92 -13.43 -16.24 2.41
CA SER A 92 -13.97 -17.59 2.56
C SER A 92 -14.87 -17.70 3.78
N ARG A 93 -14.48 -17.13 4.92
CA ARG A 93 -15.29 -17.11 6.15
C ARG A 93 -16.65 -16.47 5.93
N VAL A 94 -16.67 -15.31 5.27
CA VAL A 94 -17.92 -14.59 4.96
C VAL A 94 -18.74 -15.35 3.92
N ALA A 95 -18.11 -15.95 2.93
CA ALA A 95 -18.79 -16.77 1.94
C ALA A 95 -19.45 -18.00 2.57
N GLN A 96 -18.78 -18.68 3.50
CA GLN A 96 -19.35 -19.84 4.20
C GLN A 96 -20.56 -19.47 5.09
N ALA A 97 -20.61 -18.24 5.60
CA ALA A 97 -21.75 -17.76 6.39
C ALA A 97 -22.99 -17.41 5.57
N ASP A 98 -22.83 -17.17 4.25
CA ASP A 98 -23.95 -16.87 3.35
C ASP A 98 -24.35 -18.11 2.55
N PRO A 99 -25.61 -18.58 2.61
CA PRO A 99 -26.04 -19.80 1.92
C PRO A 99 -25.77 -19.80 0.42
N TRP A 100 -25.92 -18.65 -0.24
CA TRP A 100 -25.70 -18.55 -1.68
C TRP A 100 -24.20 -18.50 -2.02
N LEU A 101 -23.42 -17.65 -1.32
CA LEU A 101 -21.98 -17.55 -1.55
C LEU A 101 -21.24 -18.83 -1.22
N ARG A 102 -21.72 -19.62 -0.27
CA ARG A 102 -21.18 -20.95 0.02
C ARG A 102 -21.26 -21.91 -1.16
N ALA A 103 -22.39 -21.86 -1.90
CA ALA A 103 -22.58 -22.64 -3.12
C ALA A 103 -21.91 -22.01 -4.36
N HIS A 104 -21.67 -20.68 -4.33
CA HIS A 104 -21.11 -19.89 -5.41
C HIS A 104 -20.03 -18.94 -4.86
N PRO A 105 -18.87 -19.49 -4.46
CA PRO A 105 -17.83 -18.70 -3.81
C PRO A 105 -17.26 -17.63 -4.75
N PRO A 106 -16.85 -16.49 -4.22
CA PRO A 106 -16.15 -15.47 -4.99
C PRO A 106 -14.87 -16.01 -5.60
N VAL A 107 -14.59 -15.63 -6.82
CA VAL A 107 -13.30 -15.89 -7.48
C VAL A 107 -12.33 -14.79 -7.06
N LEU A 108 -11.18 -15.18 -6.53
CA LEU A 108 -10.10 -14.28 -6.13
C LEU A 108 -8.98 -14.36 -7.15
N GLU A 109 -8.57 -13.19 -7.62
CA GLU A 109 -7.40 -13.05 -8.49
C GLU A 109 -6.43 -12.07 -7.83
N PHE A 110 -5.25 -12.52 -7.49
CA PHE A 110 -4.16 -11.66 -7.07
C PHE A 110 -3.37 -11.27 -8.32
N LYS A 111 -3.64 -10.05 -8.80
CA LYS A 111 -2.98 -9.51 -9.98
C LYS A 111 -1.93 -8.52 -9.50
N GLU A 112 -0.73 -8.80 -9.93
CA GLU A 112 0.39 -7.92 -10.05
C GLU A 112 0.74 -6.97 -8.91
N VAL A 113 1.99 -6.68 -8.94
CA VAL A 113 2.68 -5.86 -7.96
C VAL A 113 2.63 -6.47 -6.57
N GLY A 114 2.39 -7.79 -6.48
CA GLY A 114 2.72 -8.54 -5.28
C GLY A 114 4.19 -8.27 -4.96
N ALA A 115 4.42 -7.14 -4.33
CA ALA A 115 5.73 -6.71 -3.98
C ALA A 115 5.82 -6.79 -2.48
N ASP A 116 6.72 -7.62 -2.05
CA ASP A 116 7.15 -7.62 -0.66
C ASP A 116 7.55 -6.21 -0.23
N GLY A 117 7.26 -5.86 1.00
CA GLY A 117 7.88 -4.72 1.64
C GLY A 117 9.40 -4.91 1.68
N ALA A 118 10.15 -3.83 1.66
CA ALA A 118 11.60 -3.86 1.81
C ALA A 118 12.04 -2.77 2.75
N GLU A 119 13.03 -3.07 3.57
CA GLU A 119 13.66 -2.13 4.47
C GLU A 119 15.14 -2.41 4.64
N ILE A 120 15.86 -1.42 5.13
CA ILE A 120 17.23 -1.54 5.60
C ILE A 120 17.29 -0.99 7.03
N PRO A 121 18.20 -1.45 7.88
CA PRO A 121 18.37 -0.91 9.23
C PRO A 121 18.62 0.61 9.20
N VAL A 122 18.02 1.35 10.11
CA VAL A 122 18.26 2.80 10.23
C VAL A 122 19.71 3.12 10.56
N GLU A 123 20.41 2.19 11.20
CA GLU A 123 21.84 2.29 11.54
C GLU A 123 22.75 1.99 10.35
N HIS A 124 22.20 1.57 9.21
CA HIS A 124 23.03 1.25 8.03
C HIS A 124 23.84 2.48 7.60
N PRO A 125 25.14 2.32 7.27
CA PRO A 125 26.03 3.44 6.96
C PRO A 125 25.46 4.42 5.92
N ILE A 126 24.80 3.95 4.86
CA ILE A 126 24.22 4.85 3.84
C ILE A 126 23.10 5.74 4.40
N VAL A 127 22.32 5.25 5.38
CA VAL A 127 21.29 6.05 6.05
C VAL A 127 21.96 7.12 6.89
N GLN A 128 22.99 6.76 7.64
CA GLN A 128 23.71 7.68 8.53
C GLN A 128 24.48 8.74 7.75
N THR A 129 25.18 8.36 6.67
CA THR A 129 25.87 9.31 5.78
C THR A 129 24.90 10.35 5.22
N LEU A 130 23.77 9.93 4.70
CA LEU A 130 22.78 10.87 4.14
C LEU A 130 22.13 11.72 5.24
N ALA A 131 21.86 11.16 6.40
CA ALA A 131 21.30 11.89 7.55
C ALA A 131 22.28 12.97 8.06
N GLN A 132 23.56 12.66 8.09
CA GLN A 132 24.61 13.61 8.45
C GLN A 132 24.70 14.74 7.43
N ALA A 133 24.81 14.40 6.14
CA ALA A 133 24.86 15.40 5.08
C ALA A 133 23.64 16.34 5.10
N TYR A 134 22.44 15.80 5.31
CA TYR A 134 21.24 16.63 5.48
C TYR A 134 21.33 17.56 6.70
N THR A 135 21.84 17.05 7.81
CA THR A 135 22.01 17.82 9.04
C THR A 135 23.01 18.98 8.84
N GLU A 136 24.10 18.74 8.14
CA GLU A 136 25.11 19.77 7.81
C GLU A 136 24.51 20.89 6.96
N VAL A 137 23.69 20.54 5.97
CA VAL A 137 23.05 21.55 5.08
C VAL A 137 21.95 22.34 5.77
N THR A 138 21.18 21.70 6.66
CA THR A 138 19.95 22.30 7.19
C THR A 138 20.07 22.76 8.63
N GLY A 139 21.08 22.30 9.37
CA GLY A 139 21.21 22.47 10.83
C GLY A 139 20.19 21.67 11.63
N ARG A 140 19.46 20.72 11.01
CA ARG A 140 18.40 19.92 11.65
C ARG A 140 18.54 18.45 11.32
N ALA A 141 18.33 17.58 12.30
CA ALA A 141 18.29 16.16 12.05
C ALA A 141 17.09 15.78 11.14
N PRO A 142 17.28 14.89 10.17
CA PRO A 142 16.15 14.39 9.35
C PRO A 142 15.22 13.52 10.18
N VAL A 143 13.97 13.43 9.74
CA VAL A 143 13.04 12.42 10.24
C VAL A 143 13.22 11.16 9.39
N LEU A 144 13.64 10.08 10.03
CA LEU A 144 13.70 8.76 9.39
C LEU A 144 12.33 8.10 9.49
N SER A 145 11.76 7.72 8.38
CA SER A 145 10.44 7.11 8.33
C SER A 145 10.35 6.08 7.20
N GLY A 146 9.41 5.15 7.31
CA GLY A 146 9.05 4.26 6.23
C GLY A 146 8.23 5.01 5.17
N ARG A 147 8.49 4.70 3.89
CA ARG A 147 7.70 5.22 2.80
C ARG A 147 6.39 4.42 2.68
N THR A 148 5.28 5.14 2.61
CA THR A 148 3.97 4.57 2.29
C THR A 148 3.78 4.50 0.77
N GLY A 149 3.47 3.32 0.24
CA GLY A 149 3.32 3.07 -1.19
C GLY A 149 4.54 2.43 -1.85
N GLY A 150 4.33 1.88 -3.04
CA GLY A 150 5.34 1.15 -3.79
C GLY A 150 6.51 2.04 -4.25
N ALA A 151 7.72 1.48 -4.21
CA ALA A 151 8.92 2.09 -4.76
C ALA A 151 9.85 1.00 -5.31
N ASP A 152 10.60 1.30 -6.36
CA ASP A 152 11.49 0.35 -7.02
C ASP A 152 12.74 0.01 -6.21
N THR A 153 12.98 0.77 -5.13
CA THR A 153 14.03 0.47 -4.14
C THR A 153 13.95 -0.96 -3.61
N ARG A 154 12.74 -1.54 -3.52
CA ARG A 154 12.55 -2.94 -3.14
C ARG A 154 13.30 -3.92 -4.03
N TYR A 155 13.40 -3.67 -5.33
CA TYR A 155 14.14 -4.52 -6.26
C TYR A 155 15.64 -4.43 -6.01
N LEU A 156 16.14 -3.22 -5.75
CA LEU A 156 17.54 -3.01 -5.40
C LEU A 156 17.89 -3.71 -4.10
N ILE A 157 17.06 -3.58 -3.08
CA ILE A 157 17.28 -4.20 -1.77
C ILE A 157 17.18 -5.73 -1.85
N LYS A 158 16.07 -6.26 -2.41
CA LYS A 158 15.77 -7.70 -2.35
C LYS A 158 16.49 -8.53 -3.42
N HIS A 159 16.65 -8.00 -4.60
CA HIS A 159 17.27 -8.73 -5.72
C HIS A 159 18.65 -8.24 -6.06
N GLY A 160 18.91 -6.94 -5.90
CA GLY A 160 20.22 -6.34 -6.13
C GLY A 160 21.16 -6.40 -4.92
N HIS A 161 20.64 -6.82 -3.73
CA HIS A 161 21.37 -6.79 -2.46
C HIS A 161 22.05 -5.44 -2.19
N THR A 162 21.40 -4.37 -2.68
CA THR A 162 21.91 -3.00 -2.60
C THR A 162 21.09 -2.23 -1.59
N PRO A 163 21.62 -1.92 -0.41
CA PRO A 163 20.96 -1.08 0.57
C PRO A 163 20.62 0.27 -0.04
N THR A 164 19.34 0.65 0.03
CA THR A 164 18.84 1.82 -0.71
C THR A 164 17.95 2.67 0.19
N VAL A 165 18.16 3.99 0.14
CA VAL A 165 17.40 5.02 0.84
C VAL A 165 16.59 5.83 -0.18
N ILE A 166 15.38 6.22 0.18
CA ILE A 166 14.60 7.19 -0.57
C ILE A 166 14.80 8.56 0.05
N PHE A 167 15.28 9.49 -0.75
CA PHE A 167 15.50 10.87 -0.35
C PHE A 167 15.27 11.78 -1.55
N GLY A 168 14.69 12.96 -1.30
CA GLY A 168 14.46 13.93 -2.37
C GLY A 168 13.69 15.14 -1.89
N PRO A 169 13.54 16.15 -2.76
CA PRO A 169 12.82 17.38 -2.44
C PRO A 169 11.32 17.16 -2.46
N GLY A 170 10.59 18.08 -1.82
CA GLY A 170 9.12 18.11 -1.83
C GLY A 170 8.49 17.46 -0.59
N GLN A 171 7.18 17.32 -0.66
CA GLN A 171 6.36 16.79 0.40
C GLN A 171 5.49 15.64 -0.11
N THR A 172 5.38 14.56 0.63
CA THR A 172 4.55 13.39 0.28
C THR A 172 3.09 13.77 -0.01
N ALA A 173 2.56 14.79 0.69
CA ALA A 173 1.18 15.25 0.48
C ALA A 173 0.94 15.88 -0.91
N GLN A 174 1.99 16.26 -1.63
CA GLN A 174 1.89 16.80 -2.99
C GLN A 174 1.86 15.71 -4.05
N MET A 175 2.26 14.49 -3.71
CA MET A 175 2.32 13.38 -4.68
C MET A 175 0.92 13.07 -5.22
N HIS A 176 0.79 13.09 -6.54
CA HIS A 176 -0.47 12.89 -7.27
C HIS A 176 -1.56 13.93 -6.98
N ALA A 177 -1.19 15.10 -6.43
CA ALA A 177 -2.12 16.21 -6.24
C ALA A 177 -2.37 16.93 -7.57
N LEU A 178 -3.54 17.58 -7.68
CA LEU A 178 -3.73 18.59 -8.72
C LEU A 178 -2.79 19.75 -8.42
N ASP A 179 -2.14 20.32 -9.44
CA ASP A 179 -1.16 21.40 -9.30
C ASP A 179 0.03 21.03 -8.39
N GLU A 180 0.51 19.80 -8.50
CA GLU A 180 1.69 19.29 -7.77
C GLU A 180 2.90 20.22 -7.96
N TYR A 181 3.57 20.55 -6.86
CA TYR A 181 4.72 21.45 -6.88
C TYR A 181 5.83 20.99 -5.93
N VAL A 182 7.04 21.47 -6.19
CA VAL A 182 8.21 21.33 -5.31
C VAL A 182 8.74 22.73 -5.00
N PRO A 183 8.93 23.10 -3.72
CA PRO A 183 9.60 24.34 -3.35
C PRO A 183 11.04 24.37 -3.85
N ILE A 184 11.48 25.50 -4.43
CA ILE A 184 12.85 25.64 -4.96
C ILE A 184 13.91 25.42 -3.86
N ASP A 185 13.67 25.93 -2.66
CA ASP A 185 14.59 25.75 -1.54
C ASP A 185 14.80 24.26 -1.20
N ASN A 186 13.74 23.43 -1.35
CA ASN A 186 13.88 21.99 -1.14
C ASN A 186 14.77 21.32 -2.22
N LEU A 187 14.72 21.84 -3.47
CA LEU A 187 15.62 21.37 -4.53
C LEU A 187 17.09 21.68 -4.18
N VAL A 188 17.35 22.90 -3.72
CA VAL A 188 18.71 23.31 -3.33
C VAL A 188 19.22 22.47 -2.18
N VAL A 189 18.42 22.32 -1.11
CA VAL A 189 18.77 21.50 0.04
C VAL A 189 19.04 20.04 -0.35
N ALA A 190 18.14 19.44 -1.12
CA ALA A 190 18.27 18.04 -1.53
C ALA A 190 19.51 17.83 -2.41
N THR A 191 19.77 18.71 -3.36
CA THR A 191 20.95 18.62 -4.23
C THR A 191 22.24 18.75 -3.45
N THR A 192 22.30 19.72 -2.53
CA THR A 192 23.52 19.93 -1.71
C THR A 192 23.76 18.75 -0.77
N ALA A 193 22.71 18.24 -0.10
CA ALA A 193 22.84 17.09 0.80
C ALA A 193 23.26 15.81 0.03
N LEU A 194 22.73 15.59 -1.18
CA LEU A 194 23.15 14.46 -2.02
C LEU A 194 24.61 14.62 -2.49
N ALA A 195 25.02 15.81 -2.86
CA ALA A 195 26.41 16.06 -3.26
C ALA A 195 27.38 15.75 -2.13
N LEU A 196 27.11 16.22 -0.90
CA LEU A 196 27.89 15.89 0.28
C LEU A 196 27.90 14.40 0.57
N ALA A 197 26.73 13.76 0.58
CA ALA A 197 26.62 12.33 0.84
C ALA A 197 27.41 11.49 -0.18
N ILE A 198 27.44 11.88 -1.45
CA ILE A 198 28.24 11.20 -2.50
C ILE A 198 29.74 11.35 -2.20
N VAL A 199 30.18 12.55 -1.85
CA VAL A 199 31.60 12.80 -1.50
C VAL A 199 32.00 11.97 -0.28
N ASP A 200 31.18 11.96 0.76
CA ASP A 200 31.45 11.22 1.99
C ASP A 200 31.43 9.70 1.78
N TRP A 201 30.55 9.23 0.90
CA TRP A 201 30.43 7.80 0.62
C TRP A 201 31.50 7.27 -0.34
N CYS A 202 31.79 8.03 -1.40
CA CYS A 202 32.72 7.60 -2.45
C CYS A 202 34.18 8.03 -2.21
N GLY A 203 34.38 9.05 -1.37
CA GLY A 203 35.67 9.73 -1.24
C GLY A 203 35.91 10.75 -2.37
N LEU A 204 36.86 11.65 -2.13
CA LEU A 204 37.42 12.52 -3.18
C LEU A 204 38.59 11.78 -3.84
N VAL A 205 38.56 11.71 -5.15
CA VAL A 205 39.65 11.16 -5.95
C VAL A 205 40.72 12.23 -6.15
#